data_cf96297fc43848f773b7bac3b8b6600d
#
_entry.id   cf96297fc43848f773b7bac3b8b6600d
#
_cell.length_a   1.000
_cell.length_b   1.000
_cell.length_c   1.000
_cell.angle_alpha   90.00
_cell.angle_beta   90.00
_cell.angle_gamma   90.00
#
_symmetry.space_group_name_H-M   'P 1'
#
loop_
_entity.id
_entity.type
_entity.pdbx_description
1 polymer ?
#
loop_
_entity_poly.entity_id
_entity_poly.type
_entity_poly.pdbx_seq_one_letter_code
_entity_poly.pdbx_strand_id
1 'polypeptide(L)'
;AINRDIDEFLASIGRARRELAPILVIGHALPESDMPRLYAAAHAYVAATSGEGWGYPYMEAMAAGLPTIATRWSAHLDFMHDENSLLCEVERMVPAVDPFVGD
;
A
#
# COMPACT_ATOMS: atom_id res chain seq x y z
N ALA A 1 -14.42 -5.95 -9.64
CA ALA A 1 -14.15 -5.08 -8.51
C ALA A 1 -12.86 -4.30 -8.71
N ILE A 2 -11.73 -4.73 -8.15
CA ILE A 2 -10.51 -3.90 -8.14
C ILE A 2 -9.99 -3.49 -9.52
N ASN A 3 -10.08 -4.35 -10.52
CA ASN A 3 -9.65 -4.00 -11.87
C ASN A 3 -10.52 -2.90 -12.48
N ARG A 4 -11.82 -2.97 -12.25
CA ARG A 4 -12.75 -1.92 -12.66
C ARG A 4 -12.46 -0.61 -11.94
N ASP A 5 -12.21 -0.68 -10.64
CA ASP A 5 -11.94 0.51 -9.83
C ASP A 5 -10.66 1.22 -10.30
N ILE A 6 -9.64 0.45 -10.69
CA ILE A 6 -8.43 0.98 -11.30
C ILE A 6 -8.73 1.69 -12.63
N ASP A 7 -9.50 1.04 -13.50
CA ASP A 7 -9.85 1.62 -14.80
C ASP A 7 -10.70 2.88 -14.67
N GLU A 8 -11.66 2.88 -13.73
CA GLU A 8 -12.48 4.06 -13.43
C GLU A 8 -11.63 5.22 -12.88
N PHE A 9 -10.70 4.93 -11.98
CA PHE A 9 -9.77 5.93 -11.47
C PHE A 9 -8.90 6.50 -12.58
N LEU A 10 -8.30 5.66 -13.41
CA LEU A 10 -7.46 6.11 -14.51
C LEU A 10 -8.23 6.98 -15.49
N ALA A 11 -9.46 6.59 -15.83
CA ALA A 11 -10.33 7.39 -16.69
C ALA A 11 -10.63 8.76 -16.08
N SER A 12 -10.80 8.84 -14.76
CA SER A 12 -11.06 10.10 -14.05
C SER A 12 -9.91 11.11 -14.13
N ILE A 13 -8.68 10.63 -14.33
CA ILE A 13 -7.49 11.46 -14.51
C ILE A 13 -7.02 11.54 -15.97
N GLY A 14 -7.84 11.09 -16.91
CA GLY A 14 -7.57 11.13 -18.34
C GLY A 14 -6.48 10.15 -18.80
N ARG A 15 -6.32 9.02 -18.12
CA ARG A 15 -5.33 7.99 -18.42
C ARG A 15 -5.97 6.65 -18.75
N ALA A 16 -5.21 5.79 -19.41
CA ALA A 16 -5.58 4.41 -19.67
C ALA A 16 -4.43 3.47 -19.29
N ARG A 17 -4.74 2.21 -18.99
CA ARG A 17 -3.73 1.22 -18.59
C ARG A 17 -2.58 1.09 -19.58
N ARG A 18 -2.85 1.20 -20.88
CA ARG A 18 -1.82 1.10 -21.92
C ARG A 18 -0.74 2.18 -21.83
N GLU A 19 -1.00 3.27 -21.12
CA GLU A 19 -0.07 4.37 -20.92
C GLU A 19 0.84 4.17 -19.70
N LEU A 20 0.58 3.13 -18.91
CA LEU A 20 1.26 2.86 -17.65
C LEU A 20 2.17 1.63 -17.75
N ALA A 21 3.06 1.48 -16.78
CA ALA A 21 3.71 0.21 -16.51
C ALA A 21 2.65 -0.86 -16.21
N PRO A 22 2.92 -2.14 -16.51
CA PRO A 22 1.97 -3.21 -16.22
C PRO A 22 1.54 -3.25 -14.75
N ILE A 23 0.23 -3.41 -14.53
CA ILE A 23 -0.36 -3.60 -13.20
C ILE A 23 -0.80 -5.04 -13.07
N LEU A 24 -0.18 -5.78 -12.18
CA LEU A 24 -0.53 -7.16 -11.87
C LEU A 24 -1.29 -7.21 -10.56
N VAL A 25 -2.52 -7.72 -10.59
CA VAL A 25 -3.35 -7.89 -9.39
C VAL A 25 -3.29 -9.34 -8.94
N ILE A 26 -2.82 -9.56 -7.71
CA ILE A 26 -2.83 -10.88 -7.07
C ILE A 26 -4.06 -10.91 -6.15
N GLY A 27 -5.14 -11.52 -6.63
CA GLY A 27 -6.45 -11.52 -5.97
C GLY A 27 -6.73 -12.73 -5.10
N HIS A 28 -5.73 -13.52 -4.75
CA HIS A 28 -5.86 -14.70 -3.89
C HIS A 28 -4.82 -14.67 -2.77
N ALA A 29 -5.10 -15.41 -1.69
CA ALA A 29 -4.14 -15.54 -0.61
C ALA A 29 -2.91 -16.31 -1.07
N LEU A 30 -1.74 -15.83 -0.68
CA LEU A 30 -0.48 -16.52 -0.88
C LEU A 30 -0.12 -17.29 0.39
N PRO A 31 0.52 -18.48 0.26
CA PRO A 31 1.12 -19.14 1.42
C PRO A 31 2.09 -18.21 2.13
N GLU A 32 2.08 -18.23 3.44
CA GLU A 32 2.98 -17.38 4.24
C GLU A 32 4.46 -17.63 3.88
N SER A 33 4.81 -18.86 3.53
CA SER A 33 6.13 -19.24 3.08
C SER A 33 6.58 -18.58 1.76
N ASP A 34 5.63 -18.07 0.96
CA ASP A 34 5.92 -17.39 -0.31
C ASP A 34 6.12 -15.89 -0.15
N MET A 35 5.72 -15.32 0.97
CA MET A 35 5.84 -13.88 1.21
C MET A 35 7.28 -13.35 1.12
N PRO A 36 8.30 -14.02 1.69
CA PRO A 36 9.68 -13.56 1.51
C PRO A 36 10.13 -13.50 0.05
N ARG A 37 9.64 -14.42 -0.78
CA ARG A 37 9.94 -14.43 -2.22
C ARG A 37 9.27 -13.28 -2.95
N LEU A 38 8.05 -12.94 -2.55
CA LEU A 38 7.34 -11.80 -3.11
C LEU A 38 8.08 -10.50 -2.82
N TYR A 39 8.49 -10.28 -1.58
CA TYR A 39 9.29 -9.12 -1.22
C TYR A 39 10.63 -9.10 -1.98
N ALA A 40 11.31 -10.25 -2.07
CA ALA A 40 12.59 -10.35 -2.77
C ALA A 40 12.47 -10.07 -4.28
N ALA A 41 11.31 -10.25 -4.87
CA ALA A 41 11.05 -9.98 -6.29
C ALA A 41 10.77 -8.49 -6.58
N ALA A 42 10.61 -7.67 -5.55
CA ALA A 42 10.25 -6.27 -5.69
C ALA A 42 11.46 -5.33 -5.50
N HIS A 43 11.32 -4.10 -5.97
CA HIS A 43 12.33 -3.04 -5.78
C HIS A 43 11.92 -2.02 -4.74
N ALA A 44 10.64 -1.97 -4.37
CA ALA A 44 10.11 -1.10 -3.34
C ALA A 44 8.77 -1.65 -2.85
N TYR A 45 8.40 -1.27 -1.64
CA TYR A 45 7.08 -1.51 -1.07
C TYR A 45 6.37 -0.18 -0.85
N VAL A 46 5.14 -0.07 -1.32
CA VAL A 46 4.34 1.15 -1.20
C VAL A 46 2.96 0.79 -0.67
N ALA A 47 2.53 1.44 0.40
CA ALA A 47 1.16 1.36 0.86
C ALA A 47 0.71 2.69 1.48
N ALA A 48 -0.48 3.11 1.11
CA ALA A 48 -1.13 4.32 1.60
C ALA A 48 -2.28 3.91 2.53
N THR A 49 -1.95 3.54 3.75
CA THR A 49 -2.94 3.10 4.72
C THR A 49 -3.68 4.26 5.37
N SER A 50 -4.94 4.05 5.70
CA SER A 50 -5.73 4.97 6.51
C SER A 50 -5.57 4.71 8.01
N GLY A 51 -5.09 3.53 8.39
CA GLY A 51 -4.81 3.16 9.78
C GLY A 51 -4.22 1.77 9.87
N GLU A 52 -3.37 1.57 10.86
CA GLU A 52 -2.68 0.32 11.13
C GLU A 52 -2.70 0.02 12.63
N GLY A 53 -2.86 -1.25 13.00
CA GLY A 53 -2.63 -1.72 14.36
C GLY A 53 -1.15 -1.78 14.72
N TRP A 54 -0.31 -2.19 13.77
CA TRP A 54 1.14 -2.20 13.86
C TRP A 54 1.81 -1.91 12.52
N GLY A 55 1.33 -2.52 11.45
CA GLY A 55 1.91 -2.40 10.11
C GLY A 55 2.92 -3.51 9.80
N TYR A 56 2.57 -4.76 10.05
CA TYR A 56 3.43 -5.92 9.76
C TYR A 56 3.94 -5.96 8.31
N PRO A 57 3.15 -5.67 7.27
CA PRO A 57 3.68 -5.64 5.91
C PRO A 57 4.79 -4.63 5.70
N TYR A 58 4.74 -3.47 6.34
CA TYR A 58 5.84 -2.50 6.31
C TYR A 58 7.09 -3.07 6.96
N MET A 59 6.93 -3.67 8.12
CA MET A 59 8.05 -4.27 8.86
C MET A 59 8.67 -5.43 8.07
N GLU A 60 7.87 -6.28 7.47
CA GLU A 60 8.32 -7.39 6.63
C GLU A 60 9.09 -6.88 5.39
N ALA A 61 8.58 -5.86 4.72
CA ALA A 61 9.25 -5.24 3.58
C ALA A 61 10.60 -4.61 3.97
N MET A 62 10.65 -3.93 5.10
CA MET A 62 11.89 -3.37 5.65
C MET A 62 12.89 -4.47 6.01
N ALA A 63 12.44 -5.55 6.62
CA ALA A 63 13.27 -6.71 6.94
C ALA A 63 13.83 -7.39 5.68
N ALA A 64 13.11 -7.34 4.57
CA ALA A 64 13.56 -7.83 3.27
C ALA A 64 14.52 -6.84 2.56
N GLY A 65 14.80 -5.70 3.15
CA GLY A 65 15.71 -4.70 2.60
C GLY A 65 15.09 -3.80 1.53
N LEU A 66 13.76 -3.75 1.44
CA LEU A 66 13.09 -2.90 0.45
C LEU A 66 12.99 -1.45 0.93
N PRO A 67 13.23 -0.47 0.05
CA PRO A 67 12.74 0.88 0.26
C PRO A 67 11.23 0.84 0.49
N THR A 68 10.77 1.43 1.58
CA THR A 68 9.38 1.37 2.01
C THR A 68 8.78 2.76 2.06
N ILE A 69 7.64 2.93 1.39
CA ILE A 69 6.92 4.19 1.28
C ILE A 69 5.57 4.03 1.96
N ALA A 70 5.26 4.91 2.90
CA ALA A 70 4.05 4.84 3.72
C ALA A 70 3.49 6.23 4.00
N THR A 71 2.24 6.29 4.44
CA THR A 71 1.66 7.53 4.99
C THR A 71 2.28 7.85 6.35
N ARG A 72 2.52 9.13 6.62
CA ARG A 72 3.00 9.63 7.93
C ARG A 72 1.82 9.67 8.91
N TRP A 73 1.29 8.51 9.23
CA TRP A 73 0.14 8.37 10.11
C TRP A 73 0.03 6.95 10.65
N SER A 74 -0.38 6.79 11.92
CA SER A 74 -0.74 5.53 12.53
C SER A 74 0.43 4.75 13.16
N ALA A 75 0.18 3.51 13.56
CA ALA A 75 1.06 2.74 14.43
C ALA A 75 2.42 2.40 13.83
N HIS A 76 2.54 2.31 12.52
CA HIS A 76 3.84 2.01 11.90
C HIS A 76 4.88 3.12 12.11
N LEU A 77 4.47 4.31 12.55
CA LEU A 77 5.40 5.37 12.93
C LEU A 77 6.24 5.03 14.18
N ASP A 78 5.89 3.98 14.92
CA ASP A 78 6.73 3.49 16.02
C ASP A 78 8.07 2.94 15.54
N PHE A 79 8.15 2.48 14.29
CA PHE A 79 9.39 1.94 13.71
C PHE A 79 9.78 2.57 12.36
N MET A 80 8.94 3.40 11.76
CA MET A 80 9.22 4.09 10.50
C MET A 80 9.45 5.58 10.75
N HIS A 81 10.54 6.09 10.22
CA HIS A 81 10.92 7.50 10.31
C HIS A 81 11.72 7.91 9.06
N ASP A 82 12.01 9.18 8.93
CA ASP A 82 12.63 9.74 7.72
C ASP A 82 14.01 9.16 7.39
N GLU A 83 14.70 8.58 8.37
CA GLU A 83 16.02 7.99 8.15
C GLU A 83 15.95 6.56 7.58
N ASN A 84 14.83 5.87 7.72
CA ASN A 84 14.69 4.46 7.29
C ASN A 84 13.57 4.20 6.29
N SER A 85 12.80 5.21 5.95
CA SER A 85 11.63 5.07 5.07
C SER A 85 11.29 6.40 4.40
N LEU A 86 10.39 6.34 3.41
CA LEU A 86 9.83 7.52 2.76
C LEU A 86 8.39 7.69 3.27
N LEU A 87 8.15 8.74 4.03
CA LEU A 87 6.85 9.03 4.61
C LEU A 87 6.17 10.17 3.86
N CYS A 88 4.95 9.88 3.36
CA CYS A 88 4.12 10.85 2.65
C CYS A 88 3.25 11.60 3.65
N GLU A 89 3.25 12.91 3.58
CA GLU A 89 2.45 13.74 4.46
C GLU A 89 0.96 13.54 4.24
N VAL A 90 0.19 13.61 5.31
CA VAL A 90 -1.27 13.56 5.31
C VAL A 90 -1.77 14.99 5.15
N GLU A 91 -2.43 15.28 4.02
CA GLU A 91 -2.96 16.63 3.78
C GLU A 91 -4.15 16.97 4.68
N ARG A 92 -5.03 15.99 4.90
CA ARG A 92 -6.23 16.18 5.73
C ARG A 92 -6.74 14.85 6.26
N MET A 93 -7.43 14.93 7.37
CA MET A 93 -8.22 13.81 7.91
C MET A 93 -9.62 13.83 7.28
N VAL A 94 -10.14 12.66 6.98
CA VAL A 94 -11.51 12.49 6.50
C VAL A 94 -12.25 11.53 7.43
N PRO A 95 -13.59 11.63 7.54
CA PRO A 95 -14.36 10.68 8.32
C PRO A 95 -14.11 9.24 7.85
N ALA A 96 -13.92 8.32 8.79
CA ALA A 96 -13.85 6.91 8.48
C ALA A 96 -15.21 6.41 7.98
N VAL A 97 -15.19 5.67 6.89
CA VAL A 97 -16.39 4.97 6.40
C VAL A 97 -16.22 3.50 6.73
N ASP A 98 -17.07 2.99 7.61
CA ASP A 98 -17.09 1.57 7.92
C ASP A 98 -17.97 0.87 6.88
N PRO A 99 -17.40 -0.02 6.07
CA PRO A 99 -18.18 -0.72 5.04
C PRO A 99 -19.18 -1.73 5.63
N PHE A 100 -19.08 -2.05 6.92
CA PHE A 100 -19.96 -3.01 7.60
C PHE A 100 -21.03 -2.33 8.43
N VAL A 101 -20.91 -1.05 8.72
CA VAL A 101 -21.92 -0.27 9.41
C VAL A 101 -22.51 0.69 8.37
N GLY A 102 -23.73 0.41 7.94
CA GLY A 102 -24.42 1.28 6.99
C GLY A 102 -24.51 2.73 7.49
N ASP A 103 -24.74 3.64 6.60
CA ASP A 103 -24.89 5.07 6.87
C ASP A 103 -26.02 5.36 7.89
#